data_a4c39a40133dca3a8d3177a2317af294
#
_entry.id   a4c39a40133dca3a8d3177a2317af294
#
_cell.length_a   1.000
_cell.length_b   1.000
_cell.length_c   1.000
_cell.angle_alpha   90.00
_cell.angle_beta   90.00
_cell.angle_gamma   90.00
#
_symmetry.space_group_name_H-M   'P 1'
#
loop_
_entity.id
_entity.type
_entity.pdbx_description
1 polymer ?
#
loop_
_entity_poly.entity_id
_entity_poly.type
_entity_poly.pdbx_seq_one_letter_code
_entity_poly.pdbx_strand_id
1 'polypeptide(L)'
;MFGKELQIVQNGSILINEHGTIEDVFTSKKRLEKKDTTTSNSVNKNNKIDIIDAEGFILLPGLINSHVHIGDSIGKDISASSDLNQRIHPQYGVKKTILEKTPSSQLMQMIRNAAMSMLHKGITTFVDFREGGLEGISLIQNALENIPIKKIVLGRIDFNANYKDENTSPRSLKNGKDTVTKSQIIKKSNLIEENDIINQGSKIIEKCDGFGISGANEHTDEMLRLYNKIILKYQQEREEEREREKTEWNGHRKEPVVAIHAAEAETAVMESVKKYKKTEIERTVNTLNPDIYIHVTNPSSSDLQLLYQNNKKIVICPRANGVLGTGFAPIRKMLEYDFELGIGTDNVMLNSPDMFREMDFLIKSQRAVEKNTRFLDAKKVLKMATVNGGKIFNLNIGSIEKGFQADLLFIDKYDLDLYPIHDPHMSIVQRCTERQLKAVMIDGNFVLEKTSIR
;
A
#
# COMPACT_ATOMS: atom_id res chain seq x y z
N MET A 1 10.61 -15.40 13.45
CA MET A 1 11.57 -14.37 12.98
C MET A 1 11.30 -13.07 13.73
N PHE A 2 12.17 -12.68 14.66
CA PHE A 2 11.89 -11.63 15.64
C PHE A 2 12.60 -10.32 15.32
N GLY A 3 11.94 -9.21 15.69
CA GLY A 3 12.44 -7.86 15.59
C GLY A 3 12.60 -7.34 14.16
N LYS A 4 12.93 -6.06 14.04
CA LYS A 4 13.14 -5.37 12.75
C LYS A 4 14.21 -5.99 11.87
N GLU A 5 15.11 -6.78 12.47
CA GLU A 5 16.15 -7.51 11.75
C GLU A 5 15.74 -8.93 11.36
N LEU A 6 14.49 -9.35 11.61
CA LEU A 6 13.97 -10.68 11.32
C LEU A 6 14.92 -11.79 11.82
N GLN A 7 15.43 -11.62 13.04
CA GLN A 7 16.39 -12.54 13.63
C GLN A 7 15.78 -13.93 13.79
N ILE A 8 16.50 -14.97 13.40
CA ILE A 8 16.08 -16.35 13.63
C ILE A 8 16.26 -16.68 15.10
N VAL A 9 15.16 -16.97 15.79
CA VAL A 9 15.14 -17.43 17.18
C VAL A 9 14.47 -18.80 17.24
N GLN A 10 15.21 -19.79 17.72
CA GLN A 10 14.67 -21.13 17.93
C GLN A 10 13.99 -21.21 19.30
N ASN A 11 12.84 -21.88 19.35
CA ASN A 11 12.08 -22.10 20.60
C ASN A 11 11.75 -20.79 21.34
N GLY A 12 11.48 -19.71 20.58
CA GLY A 12 11.03 -18.45 21.13
C GLY A 12 9.56 -18.49 21.55
N SER A 13 9.16 -17.60 22.48
CA SER A 13 7.78 -17.41 22.91
C SER A 13 7.40 -15.93 22.74
N ILE A 14 6.13 -15.69 22.44
CA ILE A 14 5.57 -14.35 22.28
C ILE A 14 4.44 -14.19 23.30
N LEU A 15 4.48 -13.13 24.09
CA LEU A 15 3.39 -12.76 24.98
C LEU A 15 2.56 -11.67 24.31
N ILE A 16 1.26 -11.92 24.15
CA ILE A 16 0.30 -11.02 23.52
C ILE A 16 -0.75 -10.63 24.56
N ASN A 17 -1.09 -9.35 24.64
CA ASN A 17 -2.12 -8.87 25.56
C ASN A 17 -3.53 -8.97 24.95
N GLU A 18 -4.55 -8.63 25.73
CA GLU A 18 -5.96 -8.63 25.31
C GLU A 18 -6.29 -7.67 24.14
N HIS A 19 -5.43 -6.67 23.89
CA HIS A 19 -5.55 -5.72 22.77
C HIS A 19 -4.81 -6.18 21.51
N GLY A 20 -4.28 -7.41 21.50
CA GLY A 20 -3.54 -7.95 20.38
C GLY A 20 -2.13 -7.36 20.19
N THR A 21 -1.61 -6.64 21.19
CA THR A 21 -0.25 -6.06 21.15
C THR A 21 0.75 -7.02 21.78
N ILE A 22 1.92 -7.14 21.18
CA ILE A 22 3.04 -7.93 21.72
C ILE A 22 3.62 -7.22 22.94
N GLU A 23 3.48 -7.82 24.11
CA GLU A 23 4.04 -7.30 25.37
C GLU A 23 5.49 -7.66 25.57
N ASP A 24 5.86 -8.88 25.17
CA ASP A 24 7.23 -9.35 25.31
C ASP A 24 7.54 -10.48 24.32
N VAL A 25 8.84 -10.69 24.05
CA VAL A 25 9.36 -11.73 23.20
C VAL A 25 10.50 -12.43 23.92
N PHE A 26 10.38 -13.73 24.12
CA PHE A 26 11.35 -14.52 24.86
C PHE A 26 12.15 -15.41 23.92
N THR A 27 13.48 -15.46 24.15
CA THR A 27 14.41 -16.28 23.36
C THR A 27 14.69 -17.66 23.96
N SER A 28 14.04 -18.02 25.10
CA SER A 28 14.13 -19.33 25.71
C SER A 28 12.89 -19.68 26.54
N LYS A 29 12.48 -20.96 26.58
CA LYS A 29 11.33 -21.47 27.38
C LYS A 29 11.42 -21.12 28.88
N LYS A 30 12.60 -20.98 29.47
CA LYS A 30 12.81 -20.76 30.92
C LYS A 30 12.23 -19.45 31.48
N ARG A 31 11.85 -18.49 30.66
CA ARG A 31 11.40 -17.16 31.10
C ARG A 31 9.89 -17.06 31.35
N LEU A 32 9.07 -17.92 30.73
CA LEU A 32 7.63 -18.01 31.02
C LEU A 32 7.38 -18.55 32.42
N GLU A 33 8.11 -19.58 32.83
CA GLU A 33 7.99 -20.21 34.16
C GLU A 33 8.35 -19.27 35.32
N LYS A 34 9.24 -18.27 35.11
CA LYS A 34 9.64 -17.30 36.15
C LYS A 34 8.63 -16.15 36.37
N LYS A 35 7.79 -15.82 35.40
CA LYS A 35 6.77 -14.75 35.57
C LYS A 35 5.58 -15.22 36.40
N ASP A 36 5.28 -16.54 36.40
CA ASP A 36 4.19 -17.11 37.22
C ASP A 36 4.50 -17.18 38.72
N THR A 37 5.78 -17.02 39.12
CA THR A 37 6.19 -17.22 40.54
C THR A 37 6.61 -15.93 41.27
N THR A 38 6.77 -14.78 40.59
CA THR A 38 7.34 -13.56 41.20
C THR A 38 6.40 -12.33 41.28
N THR A 39 5.16 -12.42 40.82
CA THR A 39 4.15 -11.37 41.00
C THR A 39 2.91 -11.84 41.78
N SER A 40 3.16 -12.53 42.89
CA SER A 40 2.13 -12.83 43.85
C SER A 40 2.07 -11.72 44.90
N ASN A 41 1.51 -10.57 44.56
CA ASN A 41 0.74 -9.73 45.50
C ASN A 41 -0.03 -8.70 44.65
N SER A 42 -1.33 -8.95 44.46
CA SER A 42 -2.32 -8.12 43.80
C SER A 42 -2.58 -8.36 42.29
N VAL A 43 -2.87 -9.60 41.87
CA VAL A 43 -3.52 -9.81 40.56
C VAL A 43 -4.79 -10.64 40.79
N ASN A 44 -5.90 -10.13 40.28
CA ASN A 44 -7.20 -10.81 40.24
C ASN A 44 -7.03 -12.26 39.75
N LYS A 45 -7.58 -13.21 40.50
CA LYS A 45 -7.51 -14.67 40.27
C LYS A 45 -8.20 -15.20 38.99
N ASN A 46 -8.54 -14.33 38.03
CA ASN A 46 -9.32 -14.70 36.84
C ASN A 46 -8.61 -14.53 35.50
N ASN A 47 -7.35 -14.13 35.44
CA ASN A 47 -6.64 -14.01 34.13
C ASN A 47 -6.00 -15.36 33.77
N LYS A 48 -6.78 -16.22 33.11
CA LYS A 48 -6.27 -17.43 32.46
C LYS A 48 -5.49 -17.02 31.22
N ILE A 49 -4.22 -17.40 31.16
CA ILE A 49 -3.38 -17.26 29.96
C ILE A 49 -3.71 -18.43 29.03
N ASP A 50 -4.14 -18.14 27.82
CA ASP A 50 -4.29 -19.15 26.78
C ASP A 50 -2.94 -19.41 26.12
N ILE A 51 -2.51 -20.65 26.11
CA ILE A 51 -1.23 -21.07 25.52
C ILE A 51 -1.49 -21.72 24.17
N ILE A 52 -0.83 -21.20 23.14
CA ILE A 52 -0.85 -21.74 21.78
C ILE A 52 0.51 -22.42 21.53
N ASP A 53 0.50 -23.73 21.26
CA ASP A 53 1.70 -24.44 20.88
C ASP A 53 2.00 -24.25 19.38
N ALA A 54 3.08 -23.55 19.10
CA ALA A 54 3.56 -23.29 17.73
C ALA A 54 4.74 -24.22 17.33
N GLU A 55 4.92 -25.35 18.02
CA GLU A 55 5.92 -26.33 17.60
C GLU A 55 5.62 -26.86 16.21
N GLY A 56 6.65 -26.94 15.35
CA GLY A 56 6.45 -27.34 13.96
C GLY A 56 6.25 -26.15 12.98
N PHE A 57 6.09 -24.94 13.51
CA PHE A 57 5.89 -23.76 12.66
C PHE A 57 7.09 -22.80 12.67
N ILE A 58 7.24 -22.09 11.55
CA ILE A 58 8.01 -20.86 11.50
C ILE A 58 7.02 -19.72 11.68
N LEU A 59 7.21 -18.91 12.74
CA LEU A 59 6.47 -17.68 12.93
C LEU A 59 7.19 -16.52 12.25
N LEU A 60 6.47 -15.78 11.41
CA LEU A 60 6.93 -14.55 10.80
C LEU A 60 5.84 -13.46 10.92
N PRO A 61 6.24 -12.18 10.81
CA PRO A 61 5.25 -11.09 10.76
C PRO A 61 4.30 -11.24 9.58
N GLY A 62 3.09 -10.75 9.71
CA GLY A 62 2.13 -10.63 8.61
C GLY A 62 2.73 -9.87 7.42
N LEU A 63 2.43 -10.33 6.21
CA LEU A 63 2.88 -9.67 4.98
C LEU A 63 2.07 -8.39 4.74
N ILE A 64 2.76 -7.34 4.30
CA ILE A 64 2.19 -6.03 3.99
C ILE A 64 2.27 -5.80 2.49
N ASN A 65 1.11 -5.70 1.84
CA ASN A 65 1.01 -5.29 0.44
C ASN A 65 0.97 -3.77 0.37
N SER A 66 2.10 -3.15 0.12
CA SER A 66 2.29 -1.70 0.22
C SER A 66 1.64 -0.89 -0.92
N HIS A 67 1.09 -1.55 -1.94
CA HIS A 67 0.37 -0.91 -3.05
C HIS A 67 -0.50 -1.92 -3.78
N VAL A 68 -1.79 -1.62 -3.90
CA VAL A 68 -2.74 -2.42 -4.68
C VAL A 68 -3.88 -1.55 -5.21
N HIS A 69 -4.49 -1.96 -6.32
CA HIS A 69 -5.79 -1.49 -6.80
C HIS A 69 -6.80 -2.62 -6.68
N ILE A 70 -7.38 -2.81 -5.48
CA ILE A 70 -8.31 -3.93 -5.25
C ILE A 70 -9.62 -3.77 -6.01
N GLY A 71 -9.99 -2.53 -6.37
CA GLY A 71 -11.24 -2.23 -7.06
C GLY A 71 -11.36 -2.80 -8.46
N ASP A 72 -10.25 -3.02 -9.13
CA ASP A 72 -10.23 -3.56 -10.48
C ASP A 72 -10.23 -5.10 -10.54
N SER A 73 -10.43 -5.76 -9.41
CA SER A 73 -10.47 -7.21 -9.29
C SER A 73 -11.55 -7.90 -10.14
N ILE A 74 -12.55 -7.16 -10.62
CA ILE A 74 -13.54 -7.62 -11.62
C ILE A 74 -12.91 -7.83 -13.00
N GLY A 75 -11.85 -7.09 -13.33
CA GLY A 75 -11.23 -7.05 -14.65
C GLY A 75 -10.07 -8.03 -14.86
N LYS A 76 -9.97 -9.11 -14.07
CA LYS A 76 -8.87 -10.09 -14.16
C LYS A 76 -8.62 -10.54 -15.59
N ASP A 77 -7.36 -10.37 -16.03
CA ASP A 77 -6.83 -10.78 -17.34
C ASP A 77 -7.48 -10.10 -18.57
N ILE A 78 -8.40 -9.15 -18.37
CA ILE A 78 -9.00 -8.41 -19.48
C ILE A 78 -7.93 -7.53 -20.11
N SER A 79 -7.90 -7.52 -21.45
CA SER A 79 -6.92 -6.79 -22.28
C SER A 79 -5.46 -7.16 -21.99
N ALA A 80 -5.18 -8.44 -21.69
CA ALA A 80 -3.84 -8.91 -21.31
C ALA A 80 -2.75 -8.59 -22.35
N SER A 81 -3.09 -8.44 -23.62
CA SER A 81 -2.15 -8.11 -24.72
C SER A 81 -2.08 -6.61 -25.04
N SER A 82 -2.81 -5.76 -24.34
CA SER A 82 -2.80 -4.31 -24.55
C SER A 82 -1.65 -3.62 -23.80
N ASP A 83 -1.24 -2.46 -24.29
CA ASP A 83 -0.27 -1.62 -23.59
C ASP A 83 -0.81 -1.04 -22.28
N LEU A 84 0.09 -0.43 -21.49
CA LEU A 84 -0.22 0.19 -20.21
C LEU A 84 -1.42 1.13 -20.29
N ASN A 85 -1.37 2.09 -21.22
CA ASN A 85 -2.39 3.15 -21.33
C ASN A 85 -3.74 2.58 -21.75
N GLN A 86 -3.78 1.64 -22.71
CA GLN A 86 -5.01 0.99 -23.13
C GLN A 86 -5.66 0.20 -21.99
N ARG A 87 -4.88 -0.36 -21.07
CA ARG A 87 -5.39 -1.16 -19.95
C ARG A 87 -5.87 -0.31 -18.79
N ILE A 88 -5.02 0.56 -18.27
CA ILE A 88 -5.24 1.15 -16.93
C ILE A 88 -5.35 2.68 -16.91
N HIS A 89 -5.19 3.39 -18.06
CA HIS A 89 -5.30 4.83 -18.07
C HIS A 89 -6.65 5.30 -17.48
N PRO A 90 -6.66 6.25 -16.52
CA PRO A 90 -7.87 6.60 -15.76
C PRO A 90 -8.96 7.28 -16.59
N GLN A 91 -8.65 7.85 -17.76
CA GLN A 91 -9.63 8.54 -18.60
C GLN A 91 -10.22 7.65 -19.71
N TYR A 92 -9.41 6.78 -20.32
CA TYR A 92 -9.83 5.99 -21.51
C TYR A 92 -9.43 4.51 -21.47
N GLY A 93 -8.74 4.06 -20.42
CA GLY A 93 -8.35 2.66 -20.27
C GLY A 93 -9.56 1.73 -20.07
N VAL A 94 -9.39 0.46 -20.46
CA VAL A 94 -10.42 -0.57 -20.30
C VAL A 94 -10.86 -0.71 -18.84
N LYS A 95 -9.93 -0.54 -17.90
CA LYS A 95 -10.19 -0.50 -16.45
C LYS A 95 -11.33 0.46 -16.09
N LYS A 96 -11.29 1.71 -16.58
CA LYS A 96 -12.34 2.70 -16.33
C LYS A 96 -13.71 2.21 -16.82
N THR A 97 -13.75 1.76 -18.06
CA THR A 97 -15.01 1.28 -18.68
C THR A 97 -15.64 0.13 -17.89
N ILE A 98 -14.83 -0.81 -17.40
CA ILE A 98 -15.30 -1.94 -16.60
C ILE A 98 -15.84 -1.46 -15.26
N LEU A 99 -15.12 -0.60 -14.56
CA LEU A 99 -15.54 -0.08 -13.25
C LEU A 99 -16.85 0.71 -13.35
N GLU A 100 -17.01 1.55 -14.38
CA GLU A 100 -18.23 2.35 -14.59
C GLU A 100 -19.45 1.52 -14.98
N LYS A 101 -19.24 0.44 -15.73
CA LYS A 101 -20.37 -0.40 -16.24
C LYS A 101 -20.75 -1.53 -15.28
N THR A 102 -19.94 -1.84 -14.29
CA THR A 102 -20.21 -2.96 -13.38
C THR A 102 -21.06 -2.48 -12.20
N PRO A 103 -22.17 -3.16 -11.88
CA PRO A 103 -22.98 -2.86 -10.71
C PRO A 103 -22.16 -2.87 -9.42
N SER A 104 -22.42 -1.93 -8.50
CA SER A 104 -21.70 -1.79 -7.22
C SER A 104 -21.71 -3.07 -6.39
N SER A 105 -22.80 -3.85 -6.43
CA SER A 105 -22.88 -5.14 -5.72
C SER A 105 -21.86 -6.16 -6.22
N GLN A 106 -21.62 -6.20 -7.55
CA GLN A 106 -20.61 -7.08 -8.14
C GLN A 106 -19.19 -6.58 -7.84
N LEU A 107 -18.96 -5.26 -7.90
CA LEU A 107 -17.68 -4.69 -7.51
C LEU A 107 -17.35 -5.01 -6.05
N MET A 108 -18.31 -4.83 -5.12
CA MET A 108 -18.14 -5.18 -3.71
C MET A 108 -17.81 -6.66 -3.52
N GLN A 109 -18.50 -7.56 -4.25
CA GLN A 109 -18.22 -9.00 -4.18
C GLN A 109 -16.80 -9.33 -4.65
N MET A 110 -16.33 -8.70 -5.74
CA MET A 110 -14.97 -8.94 -6.27
C MET A 110 -13.89 -8.35 -5.35
N ILE A 111 -14.12 -7.19 -4.76
CA ILE A 111 -13.24 -6.61 -3.72
C ILE A 111 -13.14 -7.56 -2.53
N ARG A 112 -14.27 -8.05 -2.03
CA ARG A 112 -14.32 -9.03 -0.94
C ARG A 112 -13.53 -10.30 -1.26
N ASN A 113 -13.72 -10.86 -2.45
CA ASN A 113 -12.99 -12.03 -2.92
C ASN A 113 -11.46 -11.79 -3.00
N ALA A 114 -11.05 -10.61 -3.47
CA ALA A 114 -9.64 -10.26 -3.55
C ALA A 114 -9.02 -10.08 -2.14
N ALA A 115 -9.72 -9.44 -1.20
CA ALA A 115 -9.28 -9.31 0.19
C ALA A 115 -9.15 -10.67 0.87
N MET A 116 -10.13 -11.57 0.70
CA MET A 116 -10.04 -12.94 1.20
C MET A 116 -8.87 -13.70 0.56
N SER A 117 -8.64 -13.53 -0.74
CA SER A 117 -7.47 -14.13 -1.42
C SER A 117 -6.15 -13.62 -0.84
N MET A 118 -6.05 -12.32 -0.51
CA MET A 118 -4.89 -11.75 0.18
C MET A 118 -4.68 -12.38 1.56
N LEU A 119 -5.73 -12.47 2.36
CA LEU A 119 -5.69 -13.07 3.69
C LEU A 119 -5.22 -14.54 3.64
N HIS A 120 -5.75 -15.33 2.70
CA HIS A 120 -5.35 -16.73 2.48
C HIS A 120 -3.88 -16.90 2.05
N LYS A 121 -3.23 -15.81 1.59
CA LYS A 121 -1.81 -15.74 1.22
C LYS A 121 -0.95 -15.02 2.24
N GLY A 122 -1.47 -14.79 3.46
CA GLY A 122 -0.71 -14.21 4.56
C GLY A 122 -0.55 -12.69 4.49
N ILE A 123 -1.27 -12.01 3.62
CA ILE A 123 -1.31 -10.54 3.63
C ILE A 123 -2.26 -10.12 4.74
N THR A 124 -1.73 -9.50 5.79
CA THR A 124 -2.50 -9.00 6.93
C THR A 124 -2.88 -7.54 6.81
N THR A 125 -2.13 -6.79 5.99
CA THR A 125 -2.37 -5.38 5.72
C THR A 125 -2.14 -5.09 4.24
N PHE A 126 -3.00 -4.25 3.64
CA PHE A 126 -2.78 -3.74 2.30
C PHE A 126 -3.10 -2.24 2.19
N VAL A 127 -2.53 -1.61 1.16
CA VAL A 127 -2.72 -0.19 0.85
C VAL A 127 -3.41 -0.07 -0.50
N ASP A 128 -4.67 0.33 -0.50
CA ASP A 128 -5.49 0.48 -1.72
C ASP A 128 -5.47 1.91 -2.25
N PHE A 129 -5.17 2.05 -3.53
CA PHE A 129 -5.33 3.30 -4.26
C PHE A 129 -6.72 3.36 -4.86
N ARG A 130 -7.62 4.09 -4.17
CA ARG A 130 -9.06 4.00 -4.44
C ARG A 130 -9.53 5.00 -5.47
N GLU A 131 -10.00 4.48 -6.61
CA GLU A 131 -10.70 5.24 -7.63
C GLU A 131 -12.15 5.54 -7.22
N GLY A 132 -12.80 6.49 -7.92
CA GLY A 132 -14.24 6.79 -7.81
C GLY A 132 -14.59 7.72 -6.66
N GLY A 133 -13.63 8.52 -6.16
CA GLY A 133 -13.89 9.54 -5.15
C GLY A 133 -14.59 9.01 -3.90
N LEU A 134 -15.58 9.74 -3.38
CA LEU A 134 -16.32 9.34 -2.18
C LEU A 134 -17.13 8.05 -2.34
N GLU A 135 -17.67 7.79 -3.53
CA GLU A 135 -18.42 6.56 -3.81
C GLU A 135 -17.49 5.36 -3.79
N GLY A 136 -16.29 5.48 -4.38
CA GLY A 136 -15.28 4.43 -4.34
C GLY A 136 -14.82 4.11 -2.93
N ILE A 137 -14.63 5.12 -2.07
CA ILE A 137 -14.26 4.94 -0.66
C ILE A 137 -15.40 4.22 0.10
N SER A 138 -16.64 4.65 -0.06
CA SER A 138 -17.78 3.99 0.56
C SER A 138 -17.93 2.54 0.11
N LEU A 139 -17.68 2.27 -1.16
CA LEU A 139 -17.76 0.94 -1.74
C LEU A 139 -16.75 -0.04 -1.12
N ILE A 140 -15.49 0.36 -0.95
CA ILE A 140 -14.49 -0.50 -0.30
C ILE A 140 -14.76 -0.66 1.19
N GLN A 141 -15.20 0.39 1.89
CA GLN A 141 -15.55 0.31 3.30
C GLN A 141 -16.66 -0.71 3.53
N ASN A 142 -17.75 -0.62 2.77
CA ASN A 142 -18.89 -1.55 2.84
C ASN A 142 -18.49 -2.99 2.41
N ALA A 143 -17.68 -3.13 1.38
CA ALA A 143 -17.22 -4.44 0.91
C ALA A 143 -16.41 -5.18 1.99
N LEU A 144 -15.66 -4.47 2.81
CA LEU A 144 -14.69 -5.04 3.76
C LEU A 144 -15.10 -4.89 5.24
N GLU A 145 -16.35 -4.49 5.52
CA GLU A 145 -16.83 -4.24 6.88
C GLU A 145 -16.57 -5.42 7.85
N ASN A 146 -16.77 -6.66 7.37
CA ASN A 146 -16.64 -7.88 8.17
C ASN A 146 -15.44 -8.75 7.74
N ILE A 147 -14.44 -8.19 7.06
CA ILE A 147 -13.23 -8.91 6.69
C ILE A 147 -12.09 -8.47 7.61
N PRO A 148 -11.51 -9.38 8.40
CA PRO A 148 -10.50 -9.04 9.41
C PRO A 148 -9.12 -8.82 8.79
N ILE A 149 -9.03 -8.04 7.71
CA ILE A 149 -7.78 -7.62 7.07
C ILE A 149 -7.59 -6.12 7.27
N LYS A 150 -6.41 -5.70 7.67
CA LYS A 150 -6.09 -4.29 7.83
C LYS A 150 -5.98 -3.61 6.46
N LYS A 151 -6.50 -2.40 6.37
CA LYS A 151 -6.48 -1.62 5.14
C LYS A 151 -6.10 -0.17 5.40
N ILE A 152 -5.29 0.38 4.49
CA ILE A 152 -5.08 1.81 4.31
C ILE A 152 -5.73 2.15 2.98
N VAL A 153 -6.66 3.09 2.99
CA VAL A 153 -7.38 3.52 1.80
C VAL A 153 -6.90 4.92 1.42
N LEU A 154 -6.26 5.02 0.27
CA LEU A 154 -5.80 6.29 -0.29
C LEU A 154 -6.75 6.72 -1.40
N GLY A 155 -7.57 7.73 -1.11
CA GLY A 155 -8.58 8.24 -2.03
C GLY A 155 -7.98 9.08 -3.16
N ARG A 156 -8.81 9.41 -4.15
CA ARG A 156 -8.43 10.25 -5.28
C ARG A 156 -9.59 11.17 -5.65
N ILE A 157 -9.29 12.43 -5.99
CA ILE A 157 -10.28 13.37 -6.53
C ILE A 157 -10.61 12.92 -7.95
N ASP A 158 -11.90 12.84 -8.27
CA ASP A 158 -12.36 12.60 -9.63
C ASP A 158 -12.57 13.93 -10.35
N PHE A 159 -11.55 14.38 -11.06
CA PHE A 159 -11.62 15.62 -11.84
C PHE A 159 -12.59 15.54 -13.02
N ASN A 160 -12.98 14.34 -13.45
CA ASN A 160 -13.87 14.15 -14.60
C ASN A 160 -15.35 14.18 -14.21
N ALA A 161 -15.70 14.06 -12.96
CA ALA A 161 -17.09 14.10 -12.51
C ALA A 161 -17.79 15.44 -12.80
N ASN A 162 -17.00 16.52 -12.91
CA ASN A 162 -17.48 17.88 -13.20
C ASN A 162 -17.12 18.39 -14.61
N TYR A 163 -16.24 17.71 -15.34
CA TYR A 163 -15.88 18.05 -16.72
C TYR A 163 -16.86 17.35 -17.68
N LYS A 164 -18.06 17.83 -17.81
CA LYS A 164 -18.85 17.61 -19.05
C LYS A 164 -18.18 18.43 -20.11
N ASP A 165 -17.44 17.77 -20.97
CA ASP A 165 -16.80 18.37 -22.14
C ASP A 165 -17.89 18.99 -23.03
N GLU A 166 -18.12 20.30 -22.89
CA GLU A 166 -19.05 21.07 -23.74
C GLU A 166 -18.55 21.16 -25.20
N ASN A 167 -17.38 20.58 -25.50
CA ASN A 167 -16.74 20.65 -26.82
C ASN A 167 -17.05 19.48 -27.76
N THR A 168 -17.92 18.55 -27.40
CA THR A 168 -18.28 17.43 -28.29
C THR A 168 -19.67 17.56 -28.92
N SER A 169 -20.17 18.78 -29.15
CA SER A 169 -21.37 19.00 -30.01
C SER A 169 -21.28 20.33 -30.74
N PRO A 170 -21.31 20.34 -32.06
CA PRO A 170 -21.37 21.59 -32.81
C PRO A 170 -22.81 22.12 -32.78
N ARG A 171 -23.17 22.95 -31.79
CA ARG A 171 -24.39 23.75 -31.84
C ARG A 171 -24.05 25.19 -32.10
N SER A 172 -24.49 25.65 -33.28
CA SER A 172 -24.49 26.99 -33.78
C SER A 172 -24.92 28.04 -32.76
N LEU A 173 -24.02 28.97 -32.39
CA LEU A 173 -24.36 30.19 -31.67
C LEU A 173 -24.98 31.20 -32.63
N LYS A 174 -26.28 31.52 -32.43
CA LYS A 174 -26.91 32.70 -32.95
C LYS A 174 -26.71 33.88 -32.00
N ASN A 175 -26.38 35.00 -32.60
CA ASN A 175 -26.04 36.30 -32.05
C ASN A 175 -26.90 36.81 -30.88
N GLY A 176 -26.24 37.30 -29.82
CA GLY A 176 -26.83 38.19 -28.81
C GLY A 176 -25.71 39.03 -28.17
N LYS A 177 -25.80 40.33 -28.30
CA LYS A 177 -24.90 41.34 -27.74
C LYS A 177 -25.07 41.45 -26.26
N ASP A 178 -24.03 41.06 -25.49
CA ASP A 178 -23.76 41.62 -24.15
C ASP A 178 -22.28 41.50 -23.85
N THR A 179 -21.64 42.66 -23.61
CA THR A 179 -20.21 42.82 -23.41
C THR A 179 -19.80 42.55 -21.97
N VAL A 180 -19.73 41.29 -21.59
CA VAL A 180 -18.92 40.85 -20.45
C VAL A 180 -17.65 40.24 -21.02
N THR A 181 -16.49 40.79 -20.65
CA THR A 181 -15.21 40.37 -21.26
C THR A 181 -14.94 38.90 -20.97
N LYS A 182 -14.61 38.14 -22.01
CA LYS A 182 -14.23 36.70 -21.94
C LYS A 182 -13.29 36.37 -20.77
N SER A 183 -12.41 37.31 -20.42
CA SER A 183 -11.44 37.14 -19.32
C SER A 183 -12.09 37.16 -17.90
N GLN A 184 -13.21 37.85 -17.70
CA GLN A 184 -13.91 37.87 -16.40
C GLN A 184 -14.80 36.66 -16.19
N ILE A 185 -15.40 36.12 -17.27
CA ILE A 185 -16.18 34.89 -17.21
C ILE A 185 -15.24 33.70 -16.94
N ILE A 186 -14.09 33.63 -17.64
CA ILE A 186 -13.09 32.58 -17.44
C ILE A 186 -12.50 32.61 -16.03
N LYS A 187 -12.16 33.76 -15.46
CA LYS A 187 -11.66 33.86 -14.07
C LYS A 187 -12.72 33.44 -13.04
N LYS A 188 -13.97 33.73 -13.26
CA LYS A 188 -15.05 33.39 -12.30
C LYS A 188 -15.43 31.91 -12.38
N SER A 189 -15.44 31.32 -13.58
CA SER A 189 -15.63 29.86 -13.74
C SER A 189 -14.48 29.08 -13.13
N ASN A 190 -13.23 29.46 -13.37
CA ASN A 190 -12.06 28.77 -12.81
C ASN A 190 -12.00 28.83 -11.26
N LEU A 191 -12.48 29.92 -10.63
CA LEU A 191 -12.54 30.05 -9.17
C LEU A 191 -13.65 29.18 -8.54
N ILE A 192 -14.78 29.02 -9.23
CA ILE A 192 -15.87 28.15 -8.78
C ILE A 192 -15.42 26.69 -8.87
N GLU A 193 -14.78 26.32 -9.96
CA GLU A 193 -14.21 24.96 -10.15
C GLU A 193 -13.13 24.63 -9.12
N GLU A 194 -12.23 25.55 -8.78
CA GLU A 194 -11.18 25.34 -7.76
C GLU A 194 -11.79 25.08 -6.37
N ASN A 195 -12.79 25.85 -5.97
CA ASN A 195 -13.46 25.69 -4.68
C ASN A 195 -14.22 24.34 -4.60
N ASP A 196 -14.83 23.91 -5.68
CA ASP A 196 -15.53 22.62 -5.74
C ASP A 196 -14.55 21.45 -5.63
N ILE A 197 -13.38 21.54 -6.28
CA ILE A 197 -12.30 20.55 -6.16
C ILE A 197 -11.77 20.50 -4.73
N ILE A 198 -11.51 21.65 -4.11
CA ILE A 198 -11.06 21.73 -2.72
C ILE A 198 -12.10 21.11 -1.79
N ASN A 199 -13.37 21.43 -1.94
CA ASN A 199 -14.45 20.86 -1.14
C ASN A 199 -14.59 19.35 -1.31
N GLN A 200 -14.48 18.86 -2.54
CA GLN A 200 -14.47 17.41 -2.80
C GLN A 200 -13.26 16.74 -2.16
N GLY A 201 -12.06 17.29 -2.34
CA GLY A 201 -10.83 16.75 -1.77
C GLY A 201 -10.83 16.76 -0.24
N SER A 202 -11.36 17.81 0.39
CA SER A 202 -11.53 17.87 1.85
C SER A 202 -12.45 16.76 2.37
N LYS A 203 -13.58 16.52 1.71
CA LYS A 203 -14.49 15.42 2.07
C LYS A 203 -13.86 14.04 1.88
N ILE A 204 -13.00 13.88 0.85
CA ILE A 204 -12.29 12.64 0.58
C ILE A 204 -11.29 12.35 1.70
N ILE A 205 -10.42 13.31 2.03
CA ILE A 205 -9.35 13.11 3.02
C ILE A 205 -9.90 12.86 4.45
N GLU A 206 -11.11 13.35 4.75
CA GLU A 206 -11.82 13.06 6.00
C GLU A 206 -12.32 11.60 6.08
N LYS A 207 -12.53 10.94 4.96
CA LYS A 207 -13.13 9.59 4.86
C LYS A 207 -12.13 8.47 4.60
N CYS A 208 -10.85 8.81 4.38
CA CYS A 208 -9.80 7.84 4.04
C CYS A 208 -8.48 8.19 4.75
N ASP A 209 -7.42 7.46 4.47
CA ASP A 209 -6.12 7.61 5.14
C ASP A 209 -5.17 8.57 4.40
N GLY A 210 -5.62 9.19 3.31
CA GLY A 210 -4.82 10.12 2.52
C GLY A 210 -5.13 10.05 1.02
N PHE A 211 -4.18 10.48 0.18
CA PHE A 211 -4.34 10.49 -1.26
C PHE A 211 -3.42 9.49 -1.97
N GLY A 212 -4.02 8.65 -2.84
CA GLY A 212 -3.33 7.77 -3.77
C GLY A 212 -3.55 8.25 -5.21
N ILE A 213 -2.56 8.99 -5.73
CA ILE A 213 -2.67 9.71 -7.00
C ILE A 213 -2.15 8.82 -8.12
N SER A 214 -2.85 8.81 -9.24
CA SER A 214 -2.44 8.13 -10.46
C SER A 214 -1.17 8.77 -11.07
N GLY A 215 -0.80 8.39 -12.27
CA GLY A 215 0.44 8.87 -12.90
C GLY A 215 0.57 10.40 -12.92
N ALA A 216 1.77 10.89 -12.68
CA ALA A 216 2.03 12.32 -12.61
C ALA A 216 1.64 13.07 -13.90
N ASN A 217 1.74 12.40 -15.06
CA ASN A 217 1.37 13.00 -16.35
C ASN A 217 -0.13 13.12 -16.59
N GLU A 218 -0.94 12.45 -15.80
CA GLU A 218 -2.41 12.53 -15.83
C GLU A 218 -2.93 13.80 -15.14
N HIS A 219 -2.05 14.55 -14.49
CA HIS A 219 -2.35 15.77 -13.77
C HIS A 219 -1.51 16.95 -14.27
N THR A 220 -2.14 18.14 -14.30
CA THR A 220 -1.37 19.38 -14.46
C THR A 220 -0.67 19.76 -13.16
N ASP A 221 0.31 20.65 -13.23
CA ASP A 221 1.00 21.14 -12.04
C ASP A 221 0.05 21.90 -11.10
N GLU A 222 -0.98 22.57 -11.66
CA GLU A 222 -2.03 23.23 -10.90
C GLU A 222 -2.87 22.23 -10.10
N MET A 223 -3.29 21.12 -10.73
CA MET A 223 -4.04 20.06 -10.05
C MET A 223 -3.21 19.43 -8.92
N LEU A 224 -1.92 19.19 -9.14
CA LEU A 224 -1.02 18.67 -8.10
C LEU A 224 -0.86 19.64 -6.94
N ARG A 225 -0.80 20.97 -7.19
CA ARG A 225 -0.79 21.99 -6.14
C ARG A 225 -2.10 22.06 -5.37
N LEU A 226 -3.25 21.79 -6.01
CA LEU A 226 -4.54 21.73 -5.32
C LEU A 226 -4.58 20.58 -4.30
N TYR A 227 -4.09 19.40 -4.64
CA TYR A 227 -3.93 18.32 -3.66
C TYR A 227 -3.08 18.76 -2.47
N ASN A 228 -1.93 19.39 -2.72
CA ASN A 228 -1.08 19.88 -1.65
C ASN A 228 -1.77 20.94 -0.77
N LYS A 229 -2.51 21.87 -1.38
CA LYS A 229 -3.30 22.87 -0.66
C LYS A 229 -4.36 22.23 0.26
N ILE A 230 -5.05 21.19 -0.21
CA ILE A 230 -6.03 20.44 0.57
C ILE A 230 -5.37 19.75 1.76
N ILE A 231 -4.22 19.10 1.53
CA ILE A 231 -3.46 18.40 2.56
C ILE A 231 -3.02 19.36 3.66
N LEU A 232 -2.41 20.48 3.29
CA LEU A 232 -1.93 21.50 4.24
C LEU A 232 -3.08 22.09 5.05
N LYS A 233 -4.22 22.37 4.40
CA LYS A 233 -5.42 22.85 5.08
C LYS A 233 -5.93 21.85 6.10
N TYR A 234 -6.03 20.56 5.71
CA TYR A 234 -6.46 19.49 6.59
C TYR A 234 -5.53 19.32 7.81
N GLN A 235 -4.22 19.38 7.60
CA GLN A 235 -3.23 19.31 8.67
C GLN A 235 -3.37 20.45 9.64
N GLN A 236 -3.53 21.68 9.14
CA GLN A 236 -3.72 22.89 9.97
C GLN A 236 -5.01 22.82 10.80
N GLU A 237 -6.14 22.44 10.19
CA GLU A 237 -7.41 22.27 10.90
C GLU A 237 -7.32 21.23 12.02
N ARG A 238 -6.58 20.13 11.79
CA ARG A 238 -6.33 19.08 12.79
C ARG A 238 -5.43 19.54 13.93
N GLU A 239 -4.44 20.36 13.65
CA GLU A 239 -3.56 20.93 14.68
C GLU A 239 -4.34 21.92 15.58
N GLU A 240 -5.16 22.78 15.00
CA GLU A 240 -6.04 23.67 15.74
C GLU A 240 -7.07 22.92 16.61
N GLU A 241 -7.63 21.79 16.13
CA GLU A 241 -8.50 20.93 16.94
C GLU A 241 -7.76 20.33 18.14
N ARG A 242 -6.54 19.82 17.95
CA ARG A 242 -5.69 19.28 19.03
C ARG A 242 -5.41 20.32 20.10
N GLU A 243 -5.11 21.56 19.72
CA GLU A 243 -4.83 22.65 20.66
C GLU A 243 -6.08 23.05 21.47
N ARG A 244 -7.27 23.03 20.84
CA ARG A 244 -8.55 23.37 21.50
C ARG A 244 -8.99 22.32 22.52
N GLU A 245 -8.86 21.06 22.19
CA GLU A 245 -9.42 19.97 23.01
C GLU A 245 -8.56 19.63 24.22
N LYS A 246 -7.29 20.09 24.34
CA LYS A 246 -6.33 19.77 25.41
C LYS A 246 -6.32 18.29 25.85
N THR A 247 -6.86 17.41 25.03
CA THR A 247 -6.99 15.99 25.31
C THR A 247 -5.73 15.27 24.89
N GLU A 248 -5.24 14.36 25.74
CA GLU A 248 -4.23 13.38 25.37
C GLU A 248 -4.77 12.61 24.14
N TRP A 249 -4.05 12.74 23.06
CA TRP A 249 -4.43 12.17 21.77
C TRP A 249 -4.57 10.64 21.83
N ASN A 250 -5.79 10.15 21.83
CA ASN A 250 -6.12 8.74 21.74
C ASN A 250 -5.94 8.21 20.30
N GLY A 251 -4.74 8.30 19.77
CA GLY A 251 -4.11 7.37 18.84
C GLY A 251 -4.74 7.08 17.46
N HIS A 252 -5.88 7.64 17.02
CA HIS A 252 -6.65 7.04 15.93
C HIS A 252 -6.70 7.78 14.58
N ARG A 253 -6.12 8.97 14.43
CA ARG A 253 -5.95 9.58 13.10
C ARG A 253 -4.52 10.05 12.90
N LYS A 254 -3.80 9.29 12.06
CA LYS A 254 -2.43 9.57 11.62
C LYS A 254 -2.42 10.75 10.64
N GLU A 255 -1.24 11.34 10.45
CA GLU A 255 -1.04 12.27 9.34
C GLU A 255 -1.45 11.61 8.02
N PRO A 256 -2.13 12.33 7.11
CA PRO A 256 -2.58 11.77 5.86
C PRO A 256 -1.39 11.37 4.99
N VAL A 257 -1.44 10.17 4.43
CA VAL A 257 -0.40 9.64 3.53
C VAL A 257 -0.64 10.16 2.12
N VAL A 258 0.39 10.64 1.46
CA VAL A 258 0.32 11.08 0.07
C VAL A 258 1.25 10.21 -0.78
N ALA A 259 0.67 9.47 -1.70
CA ALA A 259 1.42 8.59 -2.59
C ALA A 259 1.06 8.84 -4.06
N ILE A 260 2.03 8.68 -4.97
CA ILE A 260 1.85 8.92 -6.41
C ILE A 260 2.65 7.92 -7.25
N HIS A 261 2.09 7.54 -8.41
CA HIS A 261 2.84 6.80 -9.43
C HIS A 261 3.75 7.75 -10.20
N ALA A 262 5.02 7.40 -10.34
CA ALA A 262 5.97 8.17 -11.15
C ALA A 262 7.09 7.29 -11.69
N ALA A 263 7.61 7.67 -12.86
CA ALA A 263 8.68 6.98 -13.55
C ALA A 263 8.42 5.47 -13.75
N GLU A 264 7.15 5.09 -13.96
CA GLU A 264 6.76 3.71 -14.18
C GLU A 264 7.25 3.20 -15.54
N ALA A 265 6.97 3.94 -16.62
CA ALA A 265 7.40 3.61 -17.97
C ALA A 265 8.35 4.70 -18.52
N GLU A 266 9.33 4.28 -19.33
CA GLU A 266 10.25 5.22 -20.01
C GLU A 266 9.50 6.24 -20.86
N THR A 267 8.43 5.80 -21.54
CA THR A 267 7.57 6.66 -22.35
C THR A 267 6.91 7.77 -21.55
N ALA A 268 6.47 7.48 -20.32
CA ALA A 268 5.87 8.48 -19.43
C ALA A 268 6.90 9.52 -18.96
N VAL A 269 8.12 9.08 -18.64
CA VAL A 269 9.24 9.98 -18.30
C VAL A 269 9.56 10.90 -19.47
N MET A 270 9.69 10.34 -20.70
CA MET A 270 9.97 11.12 -21.91
C MET A 270 8.86 12.12 -22.21
N GLU A 271 7.60 11.75 -22.04
CA GLU A 271 6.45 12.64 -22.21
C GLU A 271 6.50 13.82 -21.23
N SER A 272 6.78 13.56 -19.95
CA SER A 272 6.94 14.60 -18.95
C SER A 272 8.04 15.59 -19.31
N VAL A 273 9.20 15.08 -19.68
CA VAL A 273 10.34 15.93 -20.10
C VAL A 273 10.00 16.75 -21.36
N LYS A 274 9.32 16.14 -22.33
CA LYS A 274 8.90 16.84 -23.55
C LYS A 274 7.93 17.98 -23.24
N LYS A 275 6.93 17.73 -22.41
CA LYS A 275 5.83 18.67 -22.11
C LYS A 275 6.22 19.73 -21.08
N TYR A 276 6.87 19.32 -20.00
CA TYR A 276 7.12 20.16 -18.84
C TYR A 276 8.60 20.53 -18.64
N LYS A 277 9.51 19.99 -19.45
CA LYS A 277 10.99 20.13 -19.32
C LYS A 277 11.53 19.60 -17.98
N LYS A 278 10.80 18.71 -17.36
CA LYS A 278 11.07 18.09 -16.06
C LYS A 278 10.60 16.65 -16.05
N THR A 279 11.28 15.80 -15.28
CA THR A 279 10.80 14.44 -15.03
C THR A 279 9.53 14.45 -14.20
N GLU A 280 8.79 13.35 -14.15
CA GLU A 280 7.61 13.20 -13.29
C GLU A 280 7.98 13.41 -11.82
N ILE A 281 9.12 12.88 -11.38
CA ILE A 281 9.62 12.99 -10.01
C ILE A 281 9.96 14.44 -9.69
N GLU A 282 10.72 15.13 -10.56
CA GLU A 282 11.07 16.54 -10.37
C GLU A 282 9.82 17.44 -10.28
N ARG A 283 8.81 17.18 -11.11
CA ARG A 283 7.54 17.91 -11.08
C ARG A 283 6.81 17.72 -9.76
N THR A 284 6.66 16.46 -9.34
CA THR A 284 5.82 16.10 -8.19
C THR A 284 6.46 16.48 -6.86
N VAL A 285 7.78 16.39 -6.71
CA VAL A 285 8.47 16.93 -5.53
C VAL A 285 8.22 18.44 -5.36
N ASN A 286 8.18 19.19 -6.47
CA ASN A 286 8.02 20.66 -6.44
C ASN A 286 6.55 21.14 -6.40
N THR A 287 5.57 20.26 -6.57
CA THR A 287 4.15 20.65 -6.63
C THR A 287 3.31 20.00 -5.54
N LEU A 288 3.26 18.69 -5.53
CA LEU A 288 2.50 17.86 -4.60
C LEU A 288 3.29 17.53 -3.33
N ASN A 289 4.60 17.33 -3.46
CA ASN A 289 5.52 16.88 -2.43
C ASN A 289 5.08 15.58 -1.73
N PRO A 290 4.77 14.49 -2.47
CA PRO A 290 4.24 13.27 -1.88
C PRO A 290 5.24 12.58 -0.95
N ASP A 291 4.75 11.75 -0.02
CA ASP A 291 5.58 10.97 0.91
C ASP A 291 6.17 9.74 0.23
N ILE A 292 5.38 9.13 -0.66
CA ILE A 292 5.65 7.81 -1.24
C ILE A 292 5.54 7.86 -2.77
N TYR A 293 6.52 7.28 -3.42
CA TYR A 293 6.55 7.08 -4.88
C TYR A 293 6.36 5.61 -5.23
N ILE A 294 5.44 5.32 -6.14
CA ILE A 294 5.16 3.96 -6.60
C ILE A 294 5.90 3.71 -7.91
N HIS A 295 6.38 2.50 -8.11
CA HIS A 295 7.18 1.98 -9.22
C HIS A 295 8.61 2.49 -9.25
N VAL A 296 8.85 3.74 -9.62
CA VAL A 296 10.20 4.33 -9.81
C VAL A 296 11.09 3.38 -10.64
N THR A 297 10.52 2.86 -11.73
CA THR A 297 11.16 1.84 -12.58
C THR A 297 12.20 2.45 -13.51
N ASN A 298 11.92 3.65 -14.02
CA ASN A 298 12.74 4.36 -15.00
C ASN A 298 13.21 5.75 -14.50
N PRO A 299 13.77 5.87 -13.27
CA PRO A 299 14.25 7.15 -12.78
C PRO A 299 15.61 7.51 -13.38
N SER A 300 15.88 8.78 -13.54
CA SER A 300 17.25 9.28 -13.74
C SER A 300 18.06 9.21 -12.45
N SER A 301 19.38 9.36 -12.54
CA SER A 301 20.21 9.43 -11.32
C SER A 301 19.92 10.69 -10.50
N SER A 302 19.56 11.80 -11.13
CA SER A 302 19.11 13.03 -10.46
C SER A 302 17.77 12.85 -9.75
N ASP A 303 16.85 12.05 -10.31
CA ASP A 303 15.58 11.72 -9.65
C ASP A 303 15.80 10.95 -8.34
N LEU A 304 16.65 9.91 -8.35
CA LEU A 304 16.98 9.17 -7.14
C LEU A 304 17.64 10.06 -6.08
N GLN A 305 18.57 10.91 -6.50
CA GLN A 305 19.20 11.89 -5.60
C GLN A 305 18.15 12.84 -5.01
N LEU A 306 17.21 13.34 -5.81
CA LEU A 306 16.14 14.24 -5.37
C LEU A 306 15.20 13.56 -4.36
N LEU A 307 14.80 12.33 -4.63
CA LEU A 307 13.99 11.53 -3.71
C LEU A 307 14.70 11.31 -2.37
N TYR A 308 15.99 10.98 -2.40
CA TYR A 308 16.80 10.78 -1.19
C TYR A 308 16.92 12.06 -0.37
N GLN A 309 17.27 13.19 -1.00
CA GLN A 309 17.41 14.49 -0.33
C GLN A 309 16.12 14.97 0.33
N ASN A 310 14.96 14.55 -0.19
CA ASN A 310 13.65 14.91 0.35
C ASN A 310 13.05 13.79 1.24
N ASN A 311 13.83 12.80 1.67
CA ASN A 311 13.41 11.69 2.53
C ASN A 311 12.18 10.93 1.99
N LYS A 312 12.05 10.80 0.66
CA LYS A 312 10.93 10.11 0.02
C LYS A 312 11.07 8.61 0.13
N LYS A 313 9.95 7.92 0.22
CA LYS A 313 9.85 6.46 0.30
C LYS A 313 9.44 5.88 -1.03
N ILE A 314 9.82 4.63 -1.30
CA ILE A 314 9.56 3.98 -2.59
C ILE A 314 8.87 2.64 -2.34
N VAL A 315 7.80 2.39 -3.11
CA VAL A 315 7.14 1.09 -3.21
C VAL A 315 7.30 0.56 -4.62
N ILE A 316 7.93 -0.60 -4.76
CA ILE A 316 8.14 -1.27 -6.04
C ILE A 316 7.07 -2.33 -6.30
N CYS A 317 6.73 -2.54 -7.58
CA CYS A 317 5.72 -3.51 -8.01
C CYS A 317 6.31 -4.47 -9.06
N PRO A 318 7.19 -5.40 -8.66
CA PRO A 318 8.03 -6.15 -9.61
C PRO A 318 7.27 -6.92 -10.67
N ARG A 319 6.21 -7.65 -10.27
CA ARG A 319 5.42 -8.49 -11.20
C ARG A 319 4.54 -7.66 -12.12
N ALA A 320 3.92 -6.59 -11.59
CA ALA A 320 3.13 -5.67 -12.41
C ALA A 320 3.99 -5.04 -13.49
N ASN A 321 5.17 -4.55 -13.13
CA ASN A 321 6.14 -4.01 -14.10
C ASN A 321 6.53 -5.04 -15.16
N GLY A 322 6.71 -6.31 -14.77
CA GLY A 322 6.96 -7.41 -15.70
C GLY A 322 5.80 -7.68 -16.65
N VAL A 323 4.55 -7.68 -16.15
CA VAL A 323 3.33 -7.87 -16.96
C VAL A 323 3.13 -6.72 -17.95
N LEU A 324 3.43 -5.49 -17.54
CA LEU A 324 3.26 -4.28 -18.35
C LEU A 324 4.44 -3.98 -19.26
N GLY A 325 5.56 -4.72 -19.11
CA GLY A 325 6.76 -4.51 -19.91
C GLY A 325 7.46 -3.18 -19.63
N THR A 326 7.27 -2.58 -18.45
CA THR A 326 7.86 -1.29 -18.07
C THR A 326 9.31 -1.38 -17.60
N GLY A 327 9.82 -2.59 -17.39
CA GLY A 327 11.21 -2.86 -17.00
C GLY A 327 11.37 -3.20 -15.51
N PHE A 328 12.60 -3.13 -15.03
CA PHE A 328 12.95 -3.41 -13.64
C PHE A 328 13.43 -2.15 -12.93
N ALA A 329 12.90 -1.89 -11.74
CA ALA A 329 13.40 -0.83 -10.88
C ALA A 329 14.91 -1.01 -10.60
N PRO A 330 15.71 0.07 -10.57
CA PRO A 330 17.15 0.02 -10.38
C PRO A 330 17.52 -0.22 -8.90
N ILE A 331 17.17 -1.41 -8.39
CA ILE A 331 17.28 -1.78 -6.97
C ILE A 331 18.70 -1.57 -6.43
N ARG A 332 19.74 -1.86 -7.21
CA ARG A 332 21.13 -1.60 -6.80
C ARG A 332 21.33 -0.14 -6.41
N LYS A 333 20.98 0.79 -7.29
CA LYS A 333 21.13 2.21 -7.03
C LYS A 333 20.27 2.67 -5.85
N MET A 334 19.05 2.15 -5.73
CA MET A 334 18.18 2.46 -4.60
C MET A 334 18.78 2.01 -3.26
N LEU A 335 19.38 0.82 -3.22
CA LEU A 335 20.05 0.31 -2.02
C LEU A 335 21.36 1.05 -1.70
N GLU A 336 22.06 1.61 -2.71
CA GLU A 336 23.23 2.47 -2.51
C GLU A 336 22.88 3.79 -1.82
N TYR A 337 21.65 4.31 -2.04
CA TYR A 337 21.08 5.45 -1.31
C TYR A 337 20.44 5.05 0.03
N ASP A 338 20.42 3.77 0.40
CA ASP A 338 19.77 3.24 1.60
C ASP A 338 18.26 3.53 1.69
N PHE A 339 17.57 3.52 0.54
CA PHE A 339 16.11 3.66 0.53
C PHE A 339 15.43 2.52 1.26
N GLU A 340 14.45 2.85 2.11
CA GLU A 340 13.50 1.87 2.63
C GLU A 340 12.48 1.51 1.53
N LEU A 341 12.69 0.35 0.90
CA LEU A 341 11.82 -0.13 -0.17
C LEU A 341 10.68 -0.97 0.40
N GLY A 342 9.44 -0.70 -0.03
CA GLY A 342 8.28 -1.56 0.14
C GLY A 342 7.98 -2.35 -1.14
N ILE A 343 7.17 -3.41 -1.02
CA ILE A 343 6.67 -4.19 -2.17
C ILE A 343 5.16 -4.07 -2.24
N GLY A 344 4.63 -3.82 -3.44
CA GLY A 344 3.22 -3.85 -3.78
C GLY A 344 2.91 -4.83 -4.91
N THR A 345 1.66 -5.27 -5.01
CA THR A 345 1.21 -6.16 -6.09
C THR A 345 0.55 -5.41 -7.24
N ASP A 346 0.23 -4.14 -7.04
CA ASP A 346 -0.44 -3.27 -8.01
C ASP A 346 -1.84 -3.80 -8.42
N ASN A 347 -2.30 -3.52 -9.62
CA ASN A 347 -3.62 -3.86 -10.14
C ASN A 347 -3.94 -5.36 -10.02
N VAL A 348 -5.02 -5.70 -9.34
CA VAL A 348 -5.50 -7.10 -9.23
C VAL A 348 -5.94 -7.65 -10.58
N MET A 349 -6.35 -6.78 -11.50
CA MET A 349 -6.65 -7.17 -12.88
C MET A 349 -5.42 -7.64 -13.68
N LEU A 350 -4.21 -7.23 -13.29
CA LEU A 350 -2.96 -7.63 -13.97
C LEU A 350 -2.46 -8.97 -13.50
N ASN A 351 -2.46 -9.17 -12.18
CA ASN A 351 -2.02 -10.41 -11.57
C ASN A 351 -2.57 -10.58 -10.14
N SER A 352 -2.56 -11.82 -9.63
CA SER A 352 -3.13 -12.06 -8.31
C SER A 352 -2.30 -11.35 -7.21
N PRO A 353 -2.95 -10.79 -6.18
CA PRO A 353 -2.24 -10.20 -5.04
C PRO A 353 -1.59 -11.33 -4.21
N ASP A 354 -0.27 -11.49 -4.35
CA ASP A 354 0.49 -12.60 -3.77
C ASP A 354 1.93 -12.16 -3.47
N MET A 355 2.21 -11.88 -2.20
CA MET A 355 3.50 -11.38 -1.75
C MET A 355 4.60 -12.44 -1.82
N PHE A 356 4.29 -13.74 -1.71
CA PHE A 356 5.30 -14.79 -1.90
C PHE A 356 5.82 -14.78 -3.34
N ARG A 357 4.92 -14.65 -4.31
CA ARG A 357 5.29 -14.52 -5.72
C ARG A 357 6.04 -13.23 -6.02
N GLU A 358 5.68 -12.10 -5.39
CA GLU A 358 6.42 -10.85 -5.55
C GLU A 358 7.86 -10.99 -5.07
N MET A 359 8.05 -11.56 -3.88
CA MET A 359 9.38 -11.75 -3.29
C MET A 359 10.25 -12.70 -4.15
N ASP A 360 9.68 -13.82 -4.60
CA ASP A 360 10.38 -14.78 -5.45
C ASP A 360 10.77 -14.17 -6.80
N PHE A 361 9.85 -13.48 -7.44
CA PHE A 361 10.12 -12.80 -8.71
C PHE A 361 11.18 -11.70 -8.56
N LEU A 362 11.07 -10.88 -7.51
CA LEU A 362 12.03 -9.80 -7.25
C LEU A 362 13.46 -10.32 -7.09
N ILE A 363 13.68 -11.30 -6.21
CA ILE A 363 15.04 -11.77 -5.94
C ILE A 363 15.66 -12.44 -7.16
N LYS A 364 14.91 -13.24 -7.90
CA LYS A 364 15.39 -13.96 -9.09
C LYS A 364 15.67 -13.02 -10.25
N SER A 365 14.73 -12.11 -10.56
CA SER A 365 14.89 -11.16 -11.66
C SER A 365 16.06 -10.20 -11.40
N GLN A 366 16.19 -9.68 -10.19
CA GLN A 366 17.28 -8.76 -9.86
C GLN A 366 18.65 -9.46 -9.88
N ARG A 367 18.75 -10.70 -9.41
CA ARG A 367 20.00 -11.48 -9.53
C ARG A 367 20.35 -11.77 -11.00
N ALA A 368 19.36 -12.01 -11.84
CA ALA A 368 19.56 -12.22 -13.28
C ALA A 368 20.04 -10.93 -13.98
N VAL A 369 19.43 -9.78 -13.70
CA VAL A 369 19.83 -8.47 -14.23
C VAL A 369 21.26 -8.14 -13.84
N GLU A 370 21.59 -8.34 -12.56
CA GLU A 370 22.92 -8.04 -12.01
C GLU A 370 23.98 -9.11 -12.30
N LYS A 371 23.58 -10.26 -12.87
CA LYS A 371 24.45 -11.42 -13.10
C LYS A 371 25.25 -11.80 -11.85
N ASN A 372 24.61 -11.67 -10.67
CA ASN A 372 25.25 -11.85 -9.38
C ASN A 372 24.32 -12.58 -8.42
N THR A 373 24.66 -13.82 -8.07
CA THR A 373 23.89 -14.68 -7.16
C THR A 373 23.85 -14.16 -5.71
N ARG A 374 24.78 -13.28 -5.32
CA ARG A 374 24.83 -12.67 -3.99
C ARG A 374 24.11 -11.31 -3.93
N PHE A 375 23.68 -10.80 -5.08
CA PHE A 375 22.90 -9.56 -5.11
C PHE A 375 21.51 -9.82 -4.52
N LEU A 376 21.06 -8.90 -3.73
CA LEU A 376 19.77 -8.91 -3.03
C LEU A 376 19.58 -10.15 -2.14
N ASP A 377 19.84 -9.98 -0.88
CA ASP A 377 19.68 -10.96 0.18
C ASP A 377 18.18 -11.22 0.46
N ALA A 378 17.81 -12.48 0.69
CA ALA A 378 16.43 -12.89 0.98
C ALA A 378 15.85 -12.21 2.22
N LYS A 379 16.65 -11.98 3.25
CA LYS A 379 16.25 -11.23 4.45
C LYS A 379 15.84 -9.81 4.11
N LYS A 380 16.59 -9.11 3.22
CA LYS A 380 16.21 -7.77 2.74
C LYS A 380 14.89 -7.79 1.98
N VAL A 381 14.67 -8.78 1.12
CA VAL A 381 13.41 -8.95 0.38
C VAL A 381 12.24 -9.20 1.34
N LEU A 382 12.43 -10.06 2.33
CA LEU A 382 11.39 -10.30 3.34
C LEU A 382 11.09 -9.04 4.18
N LYS A 383 12.12 -8.23 4.51
CA LYS A 383 11.91 -6.92 5.17
C LYS A 383 11.08 -5.97 4.30
N MET A 384 11.27 -5.95 2.99
CA MET A 384 10.46 -5.13 2.07
C MET A 384 8.97 -5.52 2.09
N ALA A 385 8.67 -6.79 2.33
CA ALA A 385 7.30 -7.32 2.40
C ALA A 385 6.69 -7.29 3.82
N THR A 386 7.43 -6.84 4.83
CA THR A 386 7.02 -6.84 6.25
C THR A 386 7.42 -5.53 6.94
N VAL A 387 8.59 -5.49 7.55
CA VAL A 387 9.11 -4.38 8.39
C VAL A 387 9.07 -3.03 7.66
N ASN A 388 9.53 -3.00 6.41
CA ASN A 388 9.59 -1.75 5.66
C ASN A 388 8.20 -1.22 5.32
N GLY A 389 7.24 -2.12 5.01
CA GLY A 389 5.84 -1.72 4.84
C GLY A 389 5.28 -1.03 6.08
N GLY A 390 5.51 -1.60 7.27
CA GLY A 390 5.13 -0.96 8.54
C GLY A 390 5.76 0.44 8.71
N LYS A 391 7.06 0.56 8.44
CA LYS A 391 7.79 1.84 8.55
C LYS A 391 7.31 2.88 7.52
N ILE A 392 7.11 2.49 6.25
CA ILE A 392 6.68 3.39 5.17
C ILE A 392 5.36 4.06 5.53
N PHE A 393 4.43 3.32 6.14
CA PHE A 393 3.12 3.84 6.52
C PHE A 393 3.02 4.23 8.01
N ASN A 394 4.16 4.26 8.73
CA ASN A 394 4.25 4.61 10.15
C ASN A 394 3.28 3.79 11.01
N LEU A 395 3.28 2.48 10.86
CA LEU A 395 2.43 1.51 11.55
C LEU A 395 3.26 0.61 12.45
N ASN A 396 2.74 0.27 13.64
CA ASN A 396 3.35 -0.71 14.54
C ASN A 396 2.97 -2.15 14.15
N ILE A 397 3.27 -2.52 12.90
CA ILE A 397 3.04 -3.85 12.30
C ILE A 397 4.27 -4.30 11.51
N GLY A 398 4.28 -5.54 11.08
CA GLY A 398 5.35 -6.09 10.22
C GLY A 398 6.63 -6.48 10.98
N SER A 399 6.61 -6.46 12.32
CA SER A 399 7.70 -6.93 13.17
C SER A 399 7.16 -7.68 14.37
N ILE A 400 7.85 -8.75 14.81
CA ILE A 400 7.54 -9.45 16.06
C ILE A 400 8.42 -8.86 17.15
N GLU A 401 7.98 -7.77 17.76
CA GLU A 401 8.68 -7.11 18.86
C GLU A 401 7.69 -6.40 19.78
N LYS A 402 8.15 -6.06 20.99
CA LYS A 402 7.33 -5.37 21.98
C LYS A 402 6.75 -4.06 21.45
N GLY A 403 5.44 -3.85 21.68
CA GLY A 403 4.69 -2.68 21.25
C GLY A 403 4.12 -2.77 19.83
N PHE A 404 4.42 -3.83 19.09
CA PHE A 404 3.83 -4.10 17.78
C PHE A 404 2.55 -4.92 17.90
N GLN A 405 1.66 -4.79 16.92
CA GLN A 405 0.48 -5.63 16.81
C GLN A 405 0.87 -7.06 16.44
N ALA A 406 0.21 -8.02 17.05
CA ALA A 406 0.47 -9.43 16.82
C ALA A 406 -0.19 -9.91 15.51
N ASP A 407 0.31 -9.44 14.38
CA ASP A 407 -0.02 -9.93 13.06
C ASP A 407 1.01 -11.01 12.69
N LEU A 408 0.63 -12.28 12.75
CA LEU A 408 1.55 -13.41 12.67
C LEU A 408 1.10 -14.42 11.62
N LEU A 409 2.08 -15.01 10.94
CA LEU A 409 1.90 -16.12 10.01
C LEU A 409 2.54 -17.39 10.58
N PHE A 410 1.82 -18.50 10.49
CA PHE A 410 2.25 -19.82 10.91
C PHE A 410 2.55 -20.66 9.67
N ILE A 411 3.84 -20.84 9.36
CA ILE A 411 4.34 -21.58 8.20
C ILE A 411 4.80 -22.97 8.66
N ASP A 412 4.26 -24.01 8.04
CA ASP A 412 4.65 -25.40 8.31
C ASP A 412 6.11 -25.65 7.90
N LYS A 413 6.98 -25.83 8.89
CA LYS A 413 8.41 -26.05 8.64
C LYS A 413 8.75 -27.44 8.08
N TYR A 414 7.82 -28.38 8.19
CA TYR A 414 7.99 -29.75 7.71
C TYR A 414 7.36 -30.00 6.34
N ASP A 415 6.81 -28.95 5.72
CA ASP A 415 6.28 -29.07 4.37
C ASP A 415 7.34 -29.59 3.39
N LEU A 416 6.90 -30.41 2.42
CA LEU A 416 7.77 -31.12 1.46
C LEU A 416 8.70 -30.18 0.65
N ASP A 417 8.28 -28.95 0.38
CA ASP A 417 9.11 -28.00 -0.38
C ASP A 417 10.04 -27.19 0.52
N LEU A 418 9.80 -27.15 1.82
CA LEU A 418 10.62 -26.39 2.76
C LEU A 418 11.66 -27.25 3.47
N TYR A 419 11.28 -28.45 3.90
CA TYR A 419 12.20 -29.32 4.69
C TYR A 419 13.17 -30.10 3.80
N PRO A 420 14.47 -30.20 4.15
CA PRO A 420 15.13 -29.56 5.28
C PRO A 420 15.45 -28.06 5.06
N ILE A 421 15.30 -27.26 6.12
CA ILE A 421 15.50 -25.81 6.06
C ILE A 421 16.94 -25.48 6.51
N HIS A 422 17.77 -25.01 5.57
CA HIS A 422 19.15 -24.56 5.86
C HIS A 422 19.24 -23.04 6.02
N ASP A 423 18.42 -22.29 5.25
CA ASP A 423 18.29 -20.85 5.35
C ASP A 423 16.79 -20.48 5.41
N PRO A 424 16.25 -20.14 6.59
CA PRO A 424 14.84 -19.85 6.74
C PRO A 424 14.36 -18.64 5.92
N HIS A 425 15.17 -17.58 5.78
CA HIS A 425 14.78 -16.43 4.96
C HIS A 425 14.66 -16.80 3.49
N MET A 426 15.66 -17.54 2.97
CA MET A 426 15.67 -18.01 1.60
C MET A 426 14.50 -18.97 1.33
N SER A 427 14.22 -19.88 2.27
CA SER A 427 13.10 -20.82 2.16
C SER A 427 11.76 -20.09 2.07
N ILE A 428 11.53 -19.09 2.91
CA ILE A 428 10.31 -18.27 2.86
C ILE A 428 10.21 -17.51 1.54
N VAL A 429 11.28 -16.83 1.12
CA VAL A 429 11.25 -15.96 -0.07
C VAL A 429 11.11 -16.74 -1.37
N GLN A 430 11.77 -17.90 -1.51
CA GLN A 430 11.86 -18.61 -2.78
C GLN A 430 10.98 -19.86 -2.90
N ARG A 431 10.54 -20.43 -1.78
CA ARG A 431 9.84 -21.72 -1.78
C ARG A 431 8.47 -21.68 -1.15
N CYS A 432 8.21 -20.69 -0.29
CA CYS A 432 6.93 -20.58 0.38
C CYS A 432 5.84 -20.10 -0.57
N THR A 433 4.66 -20.65 -0.41
CA THR A 433 3.41 -20.28 -1.09
C THR A 433 2.27 -20.29 -0.05
N GLU A 434 1.06 -20.07 -0.47
CA GLU A 434 -0.13 -20.22 0.38
C GLU A 434 -0.33 -21.64 0.94
N ARG A 435 0.30 -22.66 0.36
CA ARG A 435 0.20 -24.06 0.80
C ARG A 435 0.84 -24.28 2.16
N GLN A 436 2.00 -23.68 2.38
CA GLN A 436 2.75 -23.80 3.63
C GLN A 436 2.15 -22.98 4.76
N LEU A 437 1.34 -21.96 4.43
CA LEU A 437 0.65 -21.13 5.41
C LEU A 437 -0.51 -21.91 6.03
N LYS A 438 -0.45 -22.19 7.34
CA LYS A 438 -1.46 -22.97 8.06
C LYS A 438 -2.38 -22.10 8.89
N ALA A 439 -1.91 -20.96 9.41
CA ALA A 439 -2.79 -19.99 10.07
C ALA A 439 -2.29 -18.57 9.91
N VAL A 440 -3.20 -17.63 10.05
CA VAL A 440 -2.98 -16.18 10.08
C VAL A 440 -3.61 -15.61 11.33
N MET A 441 -2.83 -14.83 12.06
CA MET A 441 -3.30 -14.06 13.22
C MET A 441 -3.21 -12.57 12.89
N ILE A 442 -4.24 -11.82 13.26
CA ILE A 442 -4.28 -10.35 13.15
C ILE A 442 -4.75 -9.82 14.52
N ASP A 443 -4.03 -8.83 15.04
CA ASP A 443 -4.30 -8.26 16.38
C ASP A 443 -4.49 -9.37 17.45
N GLY A 444 -3.59 -10.36 17.42
CA GLY A 444 -3.61 -11.46 18.38
C GLY A 444 -4.73 -12.50 18.21
N ASN A 445 -5.59 -12.36 17.21
CA ASN A 445 -6.71 -13.27 16.95
C ASN A 445 -6.48 -14.09 15.68
N PHE A 446 -6.79 -15.39 15.74
CA PHE A 446 -6.78 -16.20 14.52
C PHE A 446 -7.92 -15.78 13.60
N VAL A 447 -7.56 -15.37 12.39
CA VAL A 447 -8.51 -14.97 11.32
C VAL A 447 -8.59 -16.01 10.20
N LEU A 448 -7.61 -16.89 10.15
CA LEU A 448 -7.57 -18.05 9.24
C LEU A 448 -6.84 -19.20 9.94
N GLU A 449 -7.47 -20.38 9.96
CA GLU A 449 -6.85 -21.64 10.36
C GLU A 449 -7.17 -22.70 9.33
N LYS A 450 -6.14 -23.24 8.68
CA LYS A 450 -6.24 -24.38 7.76
C LYS A 450 -6.01 -25.72 8.46
N THR A 451 -5.43 -25.66 9.66
CA THR A 451 -5.15 -26.81 10.55
C THR A 451 -5.30 -26.34 11.98
N SER A 452 -5.90 -27.14 12.86
CA SER A 452 -5.98 -26.82 14.29
C SER A 452 -4.57 -26.62 14.87
N ILE A 453 -4.31 -25.42 15.35
CA ILE A 453 -3.10 -25.06 16.11
C ILE A 453 -3.54 -25.09 17.57
N ARG A 454 -3.17 -26.16 18.30
CA ARG A 454 -3.57 -26.36 19.71
C ARG A 454 -2.33 -26.41 20.59
#